data_648acc29c4261673ef4c6cfeab94e53c
#
_entry.id   648acc29c4261673ef4c6cfeab94e53c
#
_cell.length_a   1.000
_cell.length_b   1.000
_cell.length_c   1.000
_cell.angle_alpha   90.00
_cell.angle_beta   90.00
_cell.angle_gamma   90.00
#
_symmetry.space_group_name_H-M   'P 1'
#
loop_
_entity.id
_entity.type
_entity.pdbx_description
1 polymer ?
#
loop_
_entity_poly.entity_id
_entity_poly.type
_entity_poly.pdbx_seq_one_letter_code
_entity_poly.pdbx_strand_id
1 'polypeptide(L)'
;MLRTQGRRGEVAAELHTVSWERFPSGCRVLALDEHNQRREFVVEDSWPHKGLVVLKFGGIESISQAETLIGCEIQVPRSERLPLAAGEVYVSDLVGCAVFDRGAEVGRIAEVRFGSGDAPLLVVKAGDKEHLVPFAAAYLVKMDTEGQRLDMNLPEGMLELD
;
A
#
# COMPACT_ATOMS: atom_id res chain seq x y z
N MET A 1 -5.12 7.46 8.17
CA MET A 1 -4.95 8.95 8.22
C MET A 1 -4.37 9.32 9.56
N LEU A 2 -3.40 10.26 9.60
CA LEU A 2 -2.62 10.56 10.80
C LEU A 2 -3.10 11.79 11.57
N ARG A 3 -3.50 12.85 10.88
CA ARG A 3 -3.88 14.13 11.49
C ARG A 3 -4.69 15.00 10.53
N THR A 4 -5.39 15.97 11.09
CA THR A 4 -5.98 17.06 10.31
C THR A 4 -4.88 17.97 9.76
N GLN A 5 -5.10 18.57 8.61
CA GLN A 5 -4.18 19.51 7.96
C GLN A 5 -4.99 20.71 7.44
N GLY A 6 -4.52 21.93 7.76
CA GLY A 6 -5.23 23.13 7.33
C GLY A 6 -6.54 23.40 8.11
N ARG A 7 -7.41 24.23 7.53
CA ARG A 7 -8.65 24.70 8.17
C ARG A 7 -9.93 24.31 7.42
N ARG A 8 -9.78 23.68 6.25
CA ARG A 8 -10.90 23.36 5.33
C ARG A 8 -11.26 21.88 5.32
N GLY A 9 -10.91 21.15 6.40
CA GLY A 9 -11.21 19.73 6.50
C GLY A 9 -10.22 18.81 5.77
N GLU A 10 -9.02 19.30 5.46
CA GLU A 10 -7.96 18.48 4.89
C GLU A 10 -7.39 17.51 5.93
N VAL A 11 -6.99 16.33 5.49
CA VAL A 11 -6.33 15.31 6.32
C VAL A 11 -5.00 14.91 5.72
N ALA A 12 -4.00 14.70 6.57
CA ALA A 12 -2.71 14.15 6.18
C ALA A 12 -2.68 12.65 6.45
N ALA A 13 -2.29 11.87 5.46
CA ALA A 13 -2.22 10.42 5.50
C ALA A 13 -0.83 9.93 5.11
N GLU A 14 -0.42 8.83 5.71
CA GLU A 14 0.74 8.07 5.26
C GLU A 14 0.38 7.29 4.00
N LEU A 15 1.30 7.30 3.03
CA LEU A 15 1.13 6.56 1.79
C LEU A 15 1.64 5.13 1.96
N HIS A 16 0.75 4.17 1.73
CA HIS A 16 1.08 2.74 1.57
C HIS A 16 1.06 2.35 0.08
N THR A 17 1.33 3.30 -0.80
CA THR A 17 1.38 3.15 -2.26
C THR A 17 2.58 3.90 -2.82
N VAL A 18 2.92 3.62 -4.07
CA VAL A 18 4.10 4.17 -4.76
C VAL A 18 3.94 5.66 -5.08
N SER A 19 2.70 6.19 -5.21
CA SER A 19 2.47 7.59 -5.60
C SER A 19 1.18 8.17 -5.02
N TRP A 20 1.24 9.43 -4.60
CA TRP A 20 0.09 10.24 -4.20
C TRP A 20 -0.85 10.55 -5.38
N GLU A 21 -0.36 10.54 -6.61
CA GLU A 21 -1.13 10.76 -7.84
C GLU A 21 -2.23 9.71 -8.06
N ARG A 22 -2.25 8.67 -7.23
CA ARG A 22 -3.32 7.66 -7.20
C ARG A 22 -4.63 8.15 -6.61
N PHE A 23 -4.67 9.36 -6.06
CA PHE A 23 -5.86 10.02 -5.54
C PHE A 23 -6.22 11.26 -6.36
N PRO A 24 -6.52 11.12 -7.67
CA PRO A 24 -6.92 12.26 -8.48
C PRO A 24 -8.27 12.82 -8.00
N SER A 25 -8.51 14.09 -8.32
CA SER A 25 -9.83 14.69 -8.10
C SER A 25 -10.93 13.87 -8.80
N GLY A 26 -12.03 13.64 -8.08
CA GLY A 26 -13.13 12.78 -8.51
C GLY A 26 -12.97 11.29 -8.17
N CYS A 27 -11.80 10.85 -7.68
CA CYS A 27 -11.60 9.47 -7.26
C CYS A 27 -12.47 9.13 -6.04
N ARG A 28 -13.18 8.00 -6.12
CA ARG A 28 -13.93 7.46 -4.98
C ARG A 28 -13.03 6.62 -4.11
N VAL A 29 -13.13 6.82 -2.82
CA VAL A 29 -12.37 6.08 -1.81
C VAL A 29 -13.28 5.64 -0.68
N LEU A 30 -12.85 4.62 0.04
CA LEU A 30 -13.51 4.13 1.24
C LEU A 30 -12.63 4.43 2.45
N ALA A 31 -13.15 5.12 3.44
CA ALA A 31 -12.49 5.28 4.73
C ALA A 31 -12.96 4.15 5.66
N LEU A 32 -12.06 3.26 6.01
CA LEU A 32 -12.27 2.15 6.94
C LEU A 32 -11.84 2.58 8.33
N ASP A 33 -12.77 2.55 9.28
CA ASP A 33 -12.49 2.86 10.68
C ASP A 33 -12.07 1.64 11.50
N GLU A 34 -11.73 1.85 12.77
CA GLU A 34 -11.32 0.80 13.71
C GLU A 34 -12.44 -0.22 14.03
N HIS A 35 -13.71 0.13 13.76
CA HIS A 35 -14.87 -0.75 13.93
C HIS A 35 -15.21 -1.52 12.65
N ASN A 36 -14.33 -1.50 11.64
CA ASN A 36 -14.50 -2.14 10.34
C ASN A 36 -15.69 -1.58 9.53
N GLN A 37 -16.10 -0.33 9.81
CA GLN A 37 -17.11 0.37 9.05
C GLN A 37 -16.46 1.15 7.90
N ARG A 38 -17.09 1.08 6.73
CA ARG A 38 -16.64 1.78 5.52
C ARG A 38 -17.57 2.94 5.22
N ARG A 39 -16.97 4.13 5.06
CA ARG A 39 -17.67 5.33 4.59
C ARG A 39 -17.07 5.73 3.25
N GLU A 40 -17.92 6.00 2.27
CA GLU A 40 -17.50 6.42 0.93
C GLU A 40 -17.29 7.95 0.90
N PHE A 41 -16.20 8.36 0.25
CA PHE A 41 -15.86 9.76 0.00
C PHE A 41 -15.38 9.93 -1.44
N VAL A 42 -15.51 11.16 -1.96
CA VAL A 42 -14.89 11.57 -3.21
C VAL A 42 -13.72 12.49 -2.88
N VAL A 43 -12.56 12.23 -3.45
CA VAL A 43 -11.39 13.10 -3.33
C VAL A 43 -11.64 14.34 -4.17
N GLU A 44 -11.62 15.52 -3.56
CA GLU A 44 -11.70 16.82 -4.27
C GLU A 44 -10.31 17.28 -4.72
N ASP A 45 -9.31 17.07 -3.85
CA ASP A 45 -7.93 17.46 -4.13
C ASP A 45 -6.95 16.60 -3.34
N SER A 46 -5.73 16.44 -3.86
CA SER A 46 -4.64 15.73 -3.20
C SER A 46 -3.29 16.32 -3.57
N TRP A 47 -2.36 16.39 -2.61
CA TRP A 47 -0.99 16.85 -2.85
C TRP A 47 0.00 16.28 -1.83
N PRO A 48 1.28 16.17 -2.21
CA PRO A 48 2.32 15.73 -1.29
C PRO A 48 2.68 16.84 -0.30
N HIS A 49 2.90 16.49 0.97
CA HIS A 49 3.37 17.40 1.99
C HIS A 49 4.23 16.69 3.03
N LYS A 50 5.53 17.01 3.08
CA LYS A 50 6.48 16.49 4.09
C LYS A 50 6.46 14.95 4.25
N GLY A 51 6.48 14.23 3.14
CA GLY A 51 6.46 12.76 3.13
C GLY A 51 5.09 12.13 3.36
N LEU A 52 4.05 12.95 3.49
CA LEU A 52 2.65 12.53 3.60
C LEU A 52 1.88 12.96 2.35
N VAL A 53 0.71 12.38 2.13
CA VAL A 53 -0.29 12.92 1.23
C VAL A 53 -1.32 13.71 2.02
N VAL A 54 -1.67 14.89 1.53
CA VAL A 54 -2.83 15.63 2.04
C VAL A 54 -4.00 15.35 1.11
N LEU A 55 -5.14 15.00 1.70
CA LEU A 55 -6.38 14.69 1.00
C LEU A 55 -7.47 15.64 1.45
N LYS A 56 -8.21 16.20 0.49
CA LYS A 56 -9.45 16.94 0.70
C LYS A 56 -10.60 16.09 0.17
N PHE A 57 -11.59 15.86 1.02
CA PHE A 57 -12.76 15.07 0.67
C PHE A 57 -14.01 15.93 0.53
N GLY A 58 -14.86 15.59 -0.43
CA GLY A 58 -16.18 16.18 -0.58
C GLY A 58 -17.03 16.02 0.68
N GLY A 59 -17.67 17.10 1.11
CA GLY A 59 -18.50 17.10 2.31
C GLY A 59 -17.75 17.22 3.64
N ILE A 60 -16.42 17.30 3.64
CA ILE A 60 -15.58 17.53 4.81
C ILE A 60 -15.03 18.95 4.75
N GLU A 61 -15.73 19.90 5.38
CA GLU A 61 -15.48 21.34 5.23
C GLU A 61 -14.85 21.98 6.49
N SER A 62 -14.66 21.21 7.56
CA SER A 62 -14.15 21.72 8.84
C SER A 62 -13.18 20.77 9.50
N ILE A 63 -12.37 21.30 10.41
CA ILE A 63 -11.43 20.51 11.23
C ILE A 63 -12.18 19.43 12.00
N SER A 64 -13.32 19.76 12.64
CA SER A 64 -14.09 18.81 13.43
C SER A 64 -14.63 17.63 12.59
N GLN A 65 -15.01 17.89 11.35
CA GLN A 65 -15.39 16.81 10.43
C GLN A 65 -14.19 15.97 10.03
N ALA A 66 -13.04 16.60 9.73
CA ALA A 66 -11.81 15.90 9.40
C ALA A 66 -11.28 15.04 10.57
N GLU A 67 -11.47 15.46 11.81
CA GLU A 67 -11.10 14.68 13.00
C GLU A 67 -11.79 13.32 13.04
N THR A 68 -13.00 13.20 12.51
CA THR A 68 -13.72 11.91 12.45
C THR A 68 -13.08 10.89 11.50
N LEU A 69 -12.10 11.33 10.71
CA LEU A 69 -11.36 10.50 9.76
C LEU A 69 -9.97 10.10 10.27
N ILE A 70 -9.55 10.62 11.41
CA ILE A 70 -8.28 10.25 12.01
C ILE A 70 -8.34 8.78 12.46
N GLY A 71 -7.27 8.03 12.18
CA GLY A 71 -7.21 6.60 12.42
C GLY A 71 -7.81 5.73 11.30
N CYS A 72 -8.64 6.31 10.41
CA CYS A 72 -9.18 5.53 9.29
C CYS A 72 -8.11 5.18 8.26
N GLU A 73 -8.24 4.00 7.66
CA GLU A 73 -7.49 3.57 6.48
C GLU A 73 -8.25 3.97 5.22
N ILE A 74 -7.54 4.57 4.25
CA ILE A 74 -8.13 4.89 2.95
C ILE A 74 -7.90 3.75 1.99
N GLN A 75 -8.99 3.21 1.48
CA GLN A 75 -9.02 2.13 0.50
C GLN A 75 -9.59 2.63 -0.82
N VAL A 76 -8.94 2.25 -1.93
CA VAL A 76 -9.45 2.53 -3.27
C VAL A 76 -10.17 1.28 -3.78
N PRO A 77 -11.46 1.38 -4.17
CA PRO A 77 -12.17 0.26 -4.79
C PRO A 77 -11.42 -0.25 -6.03
N ARG A 78 -11.48 -1.54 -6.29
CA ARG A 78 -10.80 -2.12 -7.48
C ARG A 78 -11.25 -1.47 -8.80
N SER A 79 -12.50 -1.07 -8.89
CA SER A 79 -13.06 -0.36 -10.05
C SER A 79 -12.49 1.04 -10.28
N GLU A 80 -11.94 1.66 -9.23
CA GLU A 80 -11.36 3.02 -9.27
C GLU A 80 -9.82 3.00 -9.33
N ARG A 81 -9.23 1.81 -9.43
CA ARG A 81 -7.77 1.69 -9.53
C ARG A 81 -7.29 2.25 -10.85
N LEU A 82 -6.33 3.15 -10.77
CA LEU A 82 -5.64 3.66 -11.95
C LEU A 82 -4.82 2.54 -12.60
N PRO A 83 -4.67 2.56 -13.95
CA PRO A 83 -3.73 1.67 -14.62
C PRO A 83 -2.34 1.80 -14.00
N LEU A 84 -1.70 0.67 -13.78
CA LEU A 84 -0.34 0.61 -13.27
C LEU A 84 0.66 0.89 -14.39
N ALA A 85 1.74 1.60 -14.11
CA ALA A 85 2.88 1.65 -15.01
C ALA A 85 3.59 0.28 -15.04
N ALA A 86 4.39 0.05 -16.08
CA ALA A 86 5.16 -1.18 -16.21
C ALA A 86 6.06 -1.38 -14.98
N GLY A 87 5.92 -2.51 -14.29
CA GLY A 87 6.68 -2.83 -13.08
C GLY A 87 6.07 -2.35 -11.76
N GLU A 88 4.96 -1.61 -11.79
CA GLU A 88 4.21 -1.25 -10.59
C GLU A 88 3.18 -2.33 -10.23
N VAL A 89 2.90 -2.47 -8.94
CA VAL A 89 1.91 -3.41 -8.42
C VAL A 89 1.21 -2.82 -7.19
N TYR A 90 -0.05 -3.16 -7.02
CA TYR A 90 -0.75 -2.86 -5.78
C TYR A 90 -0.29 -3.81 -4.68
N VAL A 91 -0.02 -3.28 -3.50
CA VAL A 91 0.38 -4.08 -2.31
C VAL A 91 -0.63 -5.17 -2.01
N SER A 92 -1.92 -4.86 -2.12
CA SER A 92 -3.00 -5.84 -1.92
C SER A 92 -2.99 -7.00 -2.91
N ASP A 93 -2.35 -6.83 -4.07
CA ASP A 93 -2.25 -7.90 -5.08
C ASP A 93 -1.00 -8.75 -4.86
N LEU A 94 -0.03 -8.27 -4.06
CA LEU A 94 1.14 -9.03 -3.62
C LEU A 94 0.82 -9.96 -2.44
N VAL A 95 -0.03 -9.52 -1.50
CA VAL A 95 -0.38 -10.33 -0.33
C VAL A 95 -1.09 -11.61 -0.77
N GLY A 96 -0.60 -12.75 -0.31
CA GLY A 96 -1.06 -14.08 -0.69
C GLY A 96 -0.30 -14.71 -1.86
N CYS A 97 0.49 -13.94 -2.64
CA CYS A 97 1.32 -14.49 -3.69
C CYS A 97 2.39 -15.44 -3.12
N ALA A 98 2.63 -16.54 -3.81
CA ALA A 98 3.75 -17.42 -3.53
C ALA A 98 5.05 -16.82 -4.11
N VAL A 99 6.09 -16.78 -3.30
CA VAL A 99 7.42 -16.32 -3.69
C VAL A 99 8.29 -17.51 -4.04
N PHE A 100 8.94 -17.43 -5.18
CA PHE A 100 9.89 -18.44 -5.65
C PHE A 100 11.27 -17.78 -5.79
N ASP A 101 12.30 -18.43 -5.26
CA ASP A 101 13.69 -18.07 -5.51
C ASP A 101 14.31 -19.12 -6.41
N ARG A 102 14.80 -18.71 -7.60
CA ARG A 102 15.42 -19.60 -8.59
C ARG A 102 14.59 -20.87 -8.86
N GLY A 103 13.27 -20.73 -8.84
CA GLY A 103 12.32 -21.83 -9.08
C GLY A 103 11.93 -22.66 -7.86
N ALA A 104 12.56 -22.47 -6.71
CA ALA A 104 12.16 -23.10 -5.44
C ALA A 104 11.17 -22.20 -4.68
N GLU A 105 10.08 -22.77 -4.20
CA GLU A 105 9.09 -22.03 -3.38
C GLU A 105 9.71 -21.66 -2.02
N VAL A 106 9.71 -20.35 -1.72
CA VAL A 106 10.17 -19.81 -0.43
C VAL A 106 9.03 -19.78 0.58
N GLY A 107 7.84 -19.37 0.15
CA GLY A 107 6.66 -19.22 0.98
C GLY A 107 5.65 -18.26 0.37
N ARG A 108 4.73 -17.75 1.21
CA ARG A 108 3.70 -16.80 0.78
C ARG A 108 3.83 -15.45 1.46
N ILE A 109 3.57 -14.39 0.70
CA ILE A 109 3.57 -13.02 1.22
C ILE A 109 2.39 -12.85 2.18
N ALA A 110 2.69 -12.61 3.44
CA ALA A 110 1.70 -12.32 4.47
C ALA A 110 1.44 -10.82 4.61
N GLU A 111 2.49 -10.01 4.41
CA GLU A 111 2.46 -8.56 4.62
C GLU A 111 3.53 -7.89 3.76
N VAL A 112 3.34 -6.60 3.49
CA VAL A 112 4.37 -5.73 2.88
C VAL A 112 4.64 -4.58 3.85
N ARG A 113 5.90 -4.43 4.28
CA ARG A 113 6.35 -3.37 5.20
C ARG A 113 7.08 -2.28 4.44
N PHE A 114 6.72 -1.03 4.75
CA PHE A 114 7.36 0.17 4.21
C PHE A 114 8.23 0.85 5.27
N GLY A 115 9.17 1.71 4.82
CA GLY A 115 9.95 2.56 5.72
C GLY A 115 11.21 1.93 6.30
N SER A 116 11.59 0.72 5.88
CA SER A 116 12.82 0.04 6.36
C SER A 116 14.00 0.18 5.38
N GLY A 117 13.92 1.10 4.41
CA GLY A 117 14.95 1.32 3.38
C GLY A 117 14.35 1.83 2.08
N ASP A 118 15.12 1.76 0.99
CA ASP A 118 14.72 2.25 -0.34
C ASP A 118 13.67 1.36 -1.02
N ALA A 119 13.56 0.09 -0.61
CA ALA A 119 12.58 -0.86 -1.14
C ALA A 119 11.66 -1.39 -0.04
N PRO A 120 10.37 -1.62 -0.35
CA PRO A 120 9.47 -2.31 0.56
C PRO A 120 9.99 -3.72 0.90
N LEU A 121 9.70 -4.19 2.10
CA LEU A 121 10.00 -5.56 2.54
C LEU A 121 8.75 -6.44 2.45
N LEU A 122 8.87 -7.54 1.73
CA LEU A 122 7.88 -8.62 1.72
C LEU A 122 8.11 -9.50 2.96
N VAL A 123 7.09 -9.65 3.78
CA VAL A 123 7.07 -10.62 4.87
C VAL A 123 6.57 -11.95 4.30
N VAL A 124 7.47 -12.87 4.05
CA VAL A 124 7.18 -14.17 3.43
C VAL A 124 7.13 -15.24 4.51
N LYS A 125 5.99 -15.90 4.64
CA LYS A 125 5.80 -17.01 5.60
C LYS A 125 5.94 -18.35 4.93
N ALA A 126 6.75 -19.22 5.58
CA ALA A 126 6.98 -20.61 5.19
C ALA A 126 6.79 -21.52 6.43
N GLY A 127 5.55 -21.94 6.69
CA GLY A 127 5.21 -22.61 7.95
C GLY A 127 5.40 -21.66 9.14
N ASP A 128 6.24 -22.04 10.10
CA ASP A 128 6.54 -21.24 11.29
C ASP A 128 7.67 -20.22 11.07
N LYS A 129 8.30 -20.22 9.90
CA LYS A 129 9.38 -19.29 9.56
C LYS A 129 8.85 -18.07 8.86
N GLU A 130 9.48 -16.92 9.13
CA GLU A 130 9.22 -15.64 8.49
C GLU A 130 10.52 -15.14 7.85
N HIS A 131 10.48 -14.80 6.57
CA HIS A 131 11.61 -14.21 5.83
C HIS A 131 11.27 -12.80 5.40
N LEU A 132 12.22 -11.89 5.57
CA LEU A 132 12.11 -10.51 5.09
C LEU A 132 12.82 -10.37 3.76
N VAL A 133 12.08 -10.22 2.69
CA VAL A 133 12.59 -10.18 1.32
C VAL A 133 12.39 -8.78 0.74
N PRO A 134 13.44 -8.05 0.35
CA PRO A 134 13.29 -6.75 -0.30
C PRO A 134 12.58 -6.87 -1.66
N PHE A 135 11.52 -6.09 -1.84
CA PHE A 135 10.81 -5.99 -3.13
C PHE A 135 11.51 -4.97 -4.02
N ALA A 136 12.64 -5.38 -4.60
CA ALA A 136 13.44 -4.53 -5.46
C ALA A 136 13.48 -5.09 -6.89
N ALA A 137 13.47 -4.19 -7.88
CA ALA A 137 13.53 -4.57 -9.30
C ALA A 137 14.77 -5.41 -9.65
N ALA A 138 15.87 -5.22 -8.93
CA ALA A 138 17.11 -5.98 -9.11
C ALA A 138 16.95 -7.50 -8.82
N TYR A 139 15.97 -7.87 -7.98
CA TYR A 139 15.73 -9.27 -7.61
C TYR A 139 14.50 -9.86 -8.30
N LEU A 140 13.65 -9.02 -8.89
CA LEU A 140 12.41 -9.45 -9.52
C LEU A 140 12.70 -10.03 -10.92
N VAL A 141 12.33 -11.29 -11.13
CA VAL A 141 12.43 -11.98 -12.42
C VAL A 141 11.10 -11.90 -13.16
N LYS A 142 10.02 -12.28 -12.50
CA LYS A 142 8.67 -12.27 -13.07
C LYS A 142 7.64 -12.05 -11.97
N MET A 143 6.60 -11.31 -12.30
CA MET A 143 5.46 -11.06 -11.43
C MET A 143 4.18 -11.43 -12.16
N ASP A 144 3.41 -12.32 -11.55
CA ASP A 144 2.09 -12.76 -12.01
C ASP A 144 1.13 -12.67 -10.82
N THR A 145 0.49 -11.51 -10.68
CA THR A 145 -0.43 -11.26 -9.58
C THR A 145 -1.76 -12.00 -9.76
N GLU A 146 -2.17 -12.28 -11.00
CA GLU A 146 -3.38 -13.08 -11.28
C GLU A 146 -3.14 -14.56 -10.94
N GLY A 147 -1.99 -15.09 -11.29
CA GLY A 147 -1.55 -16.44 -10.91
C GLY A 147 -1.01 -16.53 -9.48
N GLN A 148 -1.02 -15.42 -8.73
CA GLN A 148 -0.49 -15.32 -7.36
C GLN A 148 0.94 -15.85 -7.22
N ARG A 149 1.81 -15.48 -8.15
CA ARG A 149 3.19 -15.95 -8.23
C ARG A 149 4.18 -14.80 -8.41
N LEU A 150 5.25 -14.83 -7.64
CA LEU A 150 6.38 -13.92 -7.70
C LEU A 150 7.68 -14.72 -7.83
N ASP A 151 8.32 -14.66 -8.98
CA ASP A 151 9.63 -15.28 -9.23
C ASP A 151 10.73 -14.25 -8.98
N MET A 152 11.67 -14.60 -8.13
CA MET A 152 12.79 -13.75 -7.72
C MET A 152 14.13 -14.46 -7.89
N ASN A 153 15.20 -13.69 -7.88
CA ASN A 153 16.58 -14.16 -7.84
C ASN A 153 17.27 -13.46 -6.65
N LEU A 154 17.18 -14.07 -5.49
CA LEU A 154 17.66 -13.50 -4.24
C LEU A 154 19.17 -13.73 -4.06
N PRO A 155 19.90 -12.82 -3.41
CA PRO A 155 21.27 -13.04 -3.00
C PRO A 155 21.41 -14.27 -2.09
N GLU A 156 22.53 -14.96 -2.19
CA GLU A 156 22.84 -16.10 -1.32
C GLU A 156 22.84 -15.67 0.15
N GLY A 157 22.25 -16.50 1.00
CA GLY A 157 22.16 -16.22 2.44
C GLY A 157 21.03 -15.29 2.88
N MET A 158 20.28 -14.67 1.96
CA MET A 158 19.21 -13.74 2.33
C MET A 158 18.07 -14.42 3.08
N LEU A 159 17.76 -15.67 2.77
CA LEU A 159 16.71 -16.45 3.43
C LEU A 159 17.19 -17.14 4.73
N GLU A 160 18.48 -17.02 5.03
CA GLU A 160 19.11 -17.60 6.22
C GLU A 160 19.27 -16.57 7.35
N LEU A 161 19.02 -15.31 7.05
CA LEU A 161 19.03 -14.21 8.02
C LEU A 161 17.68 -14.23 8.75
N ASP A 162 17.68 -14.87 9.94
CA ASP A 162 16.57 -14.82 10.92
C ASP A 162 16.61 -13.52 11.73
#